data_7598864c4887a971991db1fed09731b8
#
_entry.id   7598864c4887a971991db1fed09731b8
#
_cell.length_a   1.000
_cell.length_b   1.000
_cell.length_c   1.000
_cell.angle_alpha   90.00
_cell.angle_beta   90.00
_cell.angle_gamma   90.00
#
_symmetry.space_group_name_H-M   'P 1'
#
loop_
_entity.id
_entity.type
_entity.pdbx_description
1 polymer ?
#
loop_
_entity_poly.entity_id
_entity_poly.type
_entity_poly.pdbx_seq_one_letter_code
_entity_poly.pdbx_strand_id
1 'polypeptide(L)'
;MINTDNHKNTNGRRVLLLSILCLFGFCLVAQVQPRRNAAQPAKSKVYLLHADVLKKSKDNPDPDAQILVGNVSFRHDSIYMYCDSACFYEKTNSLEAFDNVKMVQGDTLFLYGDYLFYDGNMQIAQIRNNVRMENRTTTLTTDSLNYDRVANLGYFFDGGTLMDEENVLTSDWGEYSPATKESVFNYEVKLVNPKFVLTSDTLRYNTATKIASIVGPSDIDSEENHIYSELGYYYTQQGQAELLNRSVLSNGGKNLTGDSLFYDRNKGFGEAFRHVEFVDTIGKNMLVGDYCFYDKLNSYAFATDKAMAVDFSQGDSLYI
;
A
#
# COMPACT_ATOMS: atom_id res chain seq x y z
N MET A 1 -57.81 -59.07 -16.93
CA MET A 1 -58.70 -59.16 -15.78
C MET A 1 -58.57 -57.80 -15.10
N ILE A 2 -59.43 -56.80 -15.44
CA ILE A 2 -60.70 -56.56 -14.65
C ILE A 2 -60.24 -55.95 -13.27
N ASN A 3 -60.59 -54.83 -12.83
CA ASN A 3 -61.58 -53.77 -13.17
C ASN A 3 -61.21 -52.54 -12.34
N THR A 4 -61.32 -51.36 -12.98
CA THR A 4 -62.38 -50.34 -12.79
C THR A 4 -62.56 -49.82 -11.35
N ASP A 5 -62.50 -48.61 -11.23
CA ASP A 5 -63.35 -47.41 -11.34
C ASP A 5 -63.46 -46.76 -9.93
N ASN A 6 -63.52 -45.57 -9.76
CA ASN A 6 -64.27 -44.45 -10.19
C ASN A 6 -64.27 -43.31 -9.13
N HIS A 7 -64.05 -42.13 -9.59
CA HIS A 7 -64.92 -40.96 -9.33
C HIS A 7 -65.25 -40.45 -7.90
N LYS A 8 -65.02 -39.27 -7.64
CA LYS A 8 -65.71 -37.97 -7.65
C LYS A 8 -65.30 -37.09 -6.49
N ASN A 9 -64.71 -35.96 -6.80
CA ASN A 9 -65.28 -34.61 -6.88
C ASN A 9 -66.33 -34.27 -5.84
N THR A 10 -66.06 -33.35 -4.92
CA THR A 10 -66.92 -32.18 -4.63
C THR A 10 -66.31 -31.22 -3.63
N ASN A 11 -66.19 -30.03 -4.06
CA ASN A 11 -66.37 -28.71 -3.42
C ASN A 11 -66.79 -28.67 -1.94
N GLY A 12 -66.16 -27.79 -1.19
CA GLY A 12 -67.01 -26.93 -0.42
C GLY A 12 -66.53 -26.53 0.95
N ARG A 13 -66.44 -25.29 1.08
CA ARG A 13 -66.66 -24.45 2.26
C ARG A 13 -65.51 -24.13 3.21
N ARG A 14 -65.17 -22.86 3.09
CA ARG A 14 -64.54 -22.05 4.10
C ARG A 14 -65.22 -22.22 5.46
N VAL A 15 -64.45 -22.53 6.47
CA VAL A 15 -64.83 -22.29 7.86
C VAL A 15 -63.67 -21.49 8.49
N LEU A 16 -64.01 -20.25 8.76
CA LEU A 16 -63.22 -19.31 9.53
C LEU A 16 -63.26 -19.75 10.99
N LEU A 17 -62.15 -20.22 11.55
CA LEU A 17 -62.03 -20.44 12.99
C LEU A 17 -61.03 -19.43 13.52
N LEU A 18 -61.57 -18.37 14.13
CA LEU A 18 -60.84 -17.46 15.02
C LEU A 18 -60.43 -18.27 16.26
N SER A 19 -59.18 -18.55 16.40
CA SER A 19 -58.58 -18.93 17.67
C SER A 19 -57.87 -17.71 18.27
N ILE A 20 -58.48 -17.17 19.30
CA ILE A 20 -57.90 -16.17 20.21
C ILE A 20 -56.71 -16.83 20.89
N LEU A 21 -55.50 -16.48 20.48
CA LEU A 21 -54.29 -16.85 21.18
C LEU A 21 -53.91 -15.72 22.13
N CYS A 22 -54.09 -15.97 23.41
CA CYS A 22 -53.66 -15.12 24.49
C CYS A 22 -52.18 -14.78 24.35
N LEU A 23 -51.90 -13.52 24.08
CA LEU A 23 -50.58 -12.92 24.19
C LEU A 23 -50.17 -12.87 25.66
N PHE A 24 -49.46 -13.87 26.12
CA PHE A 24 -48.63 -13.75 27.31
C PHE A 24 -47.40 -12.94 26.90
N GLY A 25 -47.45 -11.64 27.18
CA GLY A 25 -46.31 -10.76 27.10
C GLY A 25 -45.24 -11.17 28.12
N PHE A 26 -44.27 -11.98 27.69
CA PHE A 26 -43.00 -12.07 28.39
C PHE A 26 -42.24 -10.76 28.17
N CYS A 27 -42.38 -9.82 29.07
CA CYS A 27 -41.43 -8.74 29.24
C CYS A 27 -40.07 -9.38 29.59
N LEU A 28 -39.26 -9.66 28.59
CA LEU A 28 -37.82 -9.81 28.76
C LEU A 28 -37.29 -8.46 29.23
N VAL A 29 -37.27 -8.25 30.53
CA VAL A 29 -36.45 -7.23 31.14
C VAL A 29 -35.00 -7.66 30.84
N ALA A 30 -34.43 -7.14 29.75
CA ALA A 30 -33.01 -7.21 29.53
C ALA A 30 -32.35 -6.52 30.74
N GLN A 31 -31.89 -7.30 31.69
CA GLN A 31 -30.98 -6.80 32.72
C GLN A 31 -29.75 -6.27 31.97
N VAL A 32 -29.73 -4.96 31.75
CA VAL A 32 -28.49 -4.24 31.40
C VAL A 32 -27.59 -4.47 32.60
N GLN A 33 -26.76 -5.49 32.54
CA GLN A 33 -25.64 -5.61 33.44
C GLN A 33 -24.84 -4.34 33.25
N PRO A 34 -24.52 -3.60 34.33
CA PRO A 34 -23.60 -2.48 34.20
C PRO A 34 -22.31 -3.05 33.55
N ARG A 35 -21.99 -2.56 32.34
CA ARG A 35 -20.68 -2.84 31.76
C ARG A 35 -19.69 -2.56 32.87
N ARG A 36 -19.05 -3.59 33.40
CA ARG A 36 -17.84 -3.41 34.17
C ARG A 36 -16.99 -2.51 33.30
N ASN A 37 -16.73 -1.30 33.77
CA ASN A 37 -15.75 -0.44 33.18
C ASN A 37 -14.52 -1.33 33.00
N ALA A 38 -14.25 -1.76 31.76
CA ALA A 38 -12.97 -2.34 31.44
C ALA A 38 -11.99 -1.29 31.94
N ALA A 39 -11.21 -1.63 32.95
CA ALA A 39 -10.19 -0.73 33.46
C ALA A 39 -9.42 -0.28 32.24
N GLN A 40 -9.42 1.04 31.96
CA GLN A 40 -8.58 1.57 30.88
C GLN A 40 -7.20 0.98 31.15
N PRO A 41 -6.55 0.34 30.16
CA PRO A 41 -5.23 -0.20 30.35
C PRO A 41 -4.38 0.92 30.95
N ALA A 42 -3.73 0.64 32.08
CA ALA A 42 -2.89 1.65 32.74
C ALA A 42 -1.95 2.19 31.69
N LYS A 43 -1.98 3.53 31.48
CA LYS A 43 -1.10 4.18 30.50
C LYS A 43 0.32 3.75 30.81
N SER A 44 0.98 3.14 29.86
CA SER A 44 2.36 2.73 30.01
C SER A 44 3.26 3.96 30.18
N LYS A 45 4.29 3.84 30.99
CA LYS A 45 5.20 4.95 31.30
C LYS A 45 6.52 4.78 30.55
N VAL A 46 7.09 5.91 30.18
CA VAL A 46 8.49 6.01 29.78
C VAL A 46 9.37 5.97 31.04
N TYR A 47 10.36 5.11 31.02
CA TYR A 47 11.33 4.93 32.11
C TYR A 47 12.70 5.38 31.63
N LEU A 48 13.35 6.27 32.40
CA LEU A 48 14.78 6.54 32.27
C LEU A 48 15.54 5.32 32.78
N LEU A 49 16.43 4.77 31.96
CA LEU A 49 17.27 3.64 32.32
C LEU A 49 18.66 4.10 32.73
N HIS A 50 19.24 5.04 31.95
CA HIS A 50 20.60 5.54 32.20
C HIS A 50 20.76 6.98 31.70
N ALA A 51 21.62 7.72 32.39
CA ALA A 51 22.27 8.96 31.95
C ALA A 51 23.52 9.15 32.83
N ASP A 52 24.61 9.65 32.25
CA ASP A 52 25.82 9.94 33.02
C ASP A 52 25.62 11.11 33.98
N VAL A 53 24.83 12.10 33.53
CA VAL A 53 24.55 13.30 34.33
C VAL A 53 23.04 13.63 34.26
N LEU A 54 22.43 13.85 35.41
CA LEU A 54 21.09 14.39 35.58
C LEU A 54 21.18 15.78 36.20
N LYS A 55 20.63 16.81 35.52
CA LYS A 55 20.58 18.19 36.01
C LYS A 55 19.13 18.61 36.15
N LYS A 56 18.82 19.29 37.26
CA LYS A 56 17.55 20.00 37.44
C LYS A 56 17.90 21.43 37.82
N SER A 57 17.55 22.38 36.97
CA SER A 57 17.81 23.79 37.23
C SER A 57 16.47 24.54 37.39
N LYS A 58 16.44 25.43 38.39
CA LYS A 58 15.32 26.35 38.59
C LYS A 58 15.26 27.45 37.49
N ASP A 59 16.39 27.64 36.79
CA ASP A 59 16.54 28.64 35.74
C ASP A 59 16.22 28.05 34.35
N ASN A 60 15.79 26.78 34.29
CA ASN A 60 15.32 26.18 33.04
C ASN A 60 13.97 26.82 32.63
N PRO A 61 13.78 27.19 31.35
CA PRO A 61 12.49 27.68 30.83
C PRO A 61 11.32 26.75 31.16
N ASP A 62 11.58 25.44 31.22
CA ASP A 62 10.65 24.43 31.71
C ASP A 62 11.15 23.83 33.03
N PRO A 63 10.58 24.24 34.20
CA PRO A 63 11.00 23.73 35.50
C PRO A 63 10.68 22.26 35.73
N ASP A 64 9.84 21.64 34.89
CA ASP A 64 9.47 20.24 34.95
C ASP A 64 10.42 19.33 34.15
N ALA A 65 11.25 19.89 33.27
CA ALA A 65 12.22 19.15 32.49
C ALA A 65 13.39 18.67 33.33
N GLN A 66 13.70 17.38 33.22
CA GLN A 66 14.95 16.78 33.71
C GLN A 66 15.93 16.76 32.54
N ILE A 67 17.05 17.50 32.66
CA ILE A 67 18.10 17.56 31.64
C ILE A 67 19.06 16.39 31.89
N LEU A 68 19.24 15.55 30.88
CA LEU A 68 20.05 14.33 30.90
C LEU A 68 21.17 14.47 29.87
N VAL A 69 22.38 14.08 30.26
CA VAL A 69 23.57 14.19 29.40
C VAL A 69 24.44 12.96 29.53
N GLY A 70 24.88 12.45 28.40
CA GLY A 70 25.82 11.33 28.28
C GLY A 70 25.14 9.94 28.35
N ASN A 71 25.28 9.16 27.30
CA ASN A 71 24.80 7.78 27.20
C ASN A 71 23.35 7.60 27.65
N VAL A 72 22.48 8.53 27.27
CA VAL A 72 21.09 8.56 27.73
C VAL A 72 20.31 7.41 27.12
N SER A 73 19.56 6.68 27.95
CA SER A 73 18.69 5.61 27.46
C SER A 73 17.36 5.56 28.20
N PHE A 74 16.30 5.28 27.42
CA PHE A 74 14.93 5.14 27.91
C PHE A 74 14.33 3.81 27.47
N ARG A 75 13.29 3.37 28.17
CA ARG A 75 12.43 2.26 27.79
C ARG A 75 10.96 2.67 27.89
N HIS A 76 10.18 2.31 26.91
CA HIS A 76 8.73 2.35 26.95
C HIS A 76 8.16 1.06 26.37
N ASP A 77 7.59 0.22 27.24
CA ASP A 77 7.17 -1.16 26.91
C ASP A 77 8.32 -1.98 26.30
N SER A 78 8.18 -2.35 25.02
CA SER A 78 9.16 -3.14 24.28
C SER A 78 10.13 -2.30 23.44
N ILE A 79 10.05 -0.96 23.50
CA ILE A 79 11.01 -0.11 22.80
C ILE A 79 12.09 0.42 23.71
N TYR A 80 13.25 0.63 23.10
CA TYR A 80 14.39 1.29 23.71
C TYR A 80 14.77 2.51 22.88
N MET A 81 15.11 3.60 23.54
CA MET A 81 15.56 4.85 22.91
C MET A 81 16.91 5.25 23.51
N TYR A 82 17.82 5.69 22.66
CA TYR A 82 19.19 6.08 23.01
C TYR A 82 19.50 7.42 22.37
N CYS A 83 20.30 8.27 23.05
CA CYS A 83 20.76 9.55 22.53
C CYS A 83 21.94 10.07 23.36
N ASP A 84 22.58 11.16 22.92
CA ASP A 84 23.66 11.81 23.66
C ASP A 84 23.13 12.70 24.79
N SER A 85 22.00 13.37 24.56
CA SER A 85 21.34 14.20 25.57
C SER A 85 19.83 14.20 25.41
N ALA A 86 19.10 14.53 26.47
CA ALA A 86 17.64 14.58 26.46
C ALA A 86 17.06 15.56 27.50
N CYS A 87 15.85 16.05 27.19
CA CYS A 87 14.94 16.63 28.17
C CYS A 87 13.82 15.63 28.44
N PHE A 88 13.68 15.18 29.68
CA PHE A 88 12.63 14.24 30.08
C PHE A 88 11.55 14.93 30.90
N TYR A 89 10.31 14.78 30.50
CA TYR A 89 9.12 15.39 31.08
C TYR A 89 8.25 14.29 31.71
N GLU A 90 8.55 13.92 32.96
CA GLU A 90 7.88 12.81 33.64
C GLU A 90 6.37 13.03 33.79
N LYS A 91 5.91 14.25 34.02
CA LYS A 91 4.49 14.59 34.21
C LYS A 91 3.66 14.37 32.95
N THR A 92 4.19 14.72 31.80
CA THR A 92 3.55 14.56 30.49
C THR A 92 3.88 13.21 29.85
N ASN A 93 4.78 12.43 30.48
CA ASN A 93 5.24 11.14 29.94
C ASN A 93 5.87 11.28 28.55
N SER A 94 6.66 12.35 28.34
CA SER A 94 7.28 12.67 27.06
C SER A 94 8.75 12.99 27.20
N LEU A 95 9.48 12.97 26.09
CA LEU A 95 10.89 13.34 26.05
C LEU A 95 11.25 14.00 24.72
N GLU A 96 12.28 14.84 24.78
CA GLU A 96 13.05 15.32 23.63
C GLU A 96 14.46 14.74 23.73
N ALA A 97 14.93 14.12 22.66
CA ALA A 97 16.25 13.54 22.57
C ALA A 97 17.06 14.20 21.45
N PHE A 98 18.33 14.41 21.70
CA PHE A 98 19.21 15.16 20.83
C PHE A 98 20.50 14.37 20.59
N ASP A 99 20.95 14.41 19.37
CA ASP A 99 22.17 13.85 18.83
C ASP A 99 22.27 12.31 18.97
N ASN A 100 22.69 11.67 17.89
CA ASN A 100 22.83 10.21 17.80
C ASN A 100 21.60 9.43 18.26
N VAL A 101 20.41 9.98 17.96
CA VAL A 101 19.14 9.35 18.36
C VAL A 101 19.01 7.99 17.69
N LYS A 102 18.65 6.99 18.49
CA LYS A 102 18.31 5.64 18.03
C LYS A 102 17.12 5.12 18.81
N MET A 103 16.06 4.72 18.09
CA MET A 103 14.91 4.01 18.66
C MET A 103 14.88 2.58 18.11
N VAL A 104 14.66 1.60 18.99
CA VAL A 104 14.67 0.17 18.66
C VAL A 104 13.34 -0.44 19.07
N GLN A 105 12.67 -1.11 18.14
CA GLN A 105 11.44 -1.87 18.39
C GLN A 105 11.62 -3.33 17.93
N GLY A 106 11.71 -4.23 18.92
CA GLY A 106 12.04 -5.63 18.64
C GLY A 106 13.46 -5.79 18.09
N ASP A 107 13.64 -6.76 17.21
CA ASP A 107 14.93 -7.13 16.61
C ASP A 107 15.06 -6.70 15.13
N THR A 108 14.05 -6.06 14.58
CA THR A 108 13.98 -5.79 13.13
C THR A 108 13.69 -4.35 12.75
N LEU A 109 13.23 -3.51 13.69
CA LEU A 109 12.91 -2.11 13.40
C LEU A 109 13.85 -1.19 14.19
N PHE A 110 14.57 -0.37 13.44
CA PHE A 110 15.49 0.64 13.95
C PHE A 110 15.18 1.99 13.31
N LEU A 111 15.07 3.04 14.14
CA LEU A 111 14.90 4.42 13.67
C LEU A 111 16.07 5.24 14.19
N TYR A 112 16.61 6.08 13.35
CA TYR A 112 17.74 6.96 13.64
C TYR A 112 17.41 8.40 13.23
N GLY A 113 18.04 9.37 13.84
CA GLY A 113 17.94 10.80 13.50
C GLY A 113 18.77 11.65 14.45
N ASP A 114 18.76 12.96 14.24
CA ASP A 114 19.49 13.89 15.10
C ASP A 114 18.61 14.43 16.24
N TYR A 115 17.28 14.44 16.04
CA TYR A 115 16.31 14.88 17.04
C TYR A 115 15.12 13.93 17.08
N LEU A 116 14.60 13.71 18.28
CA LEU A 116 13.37 12.95 18.53
C LEU A 116 12.52 13.69 19.58
N PHE A 117 11.27 13.99 19.26
CA PHE A 117 10.22 14.17 20.25
C PHE A 117 9.40 12.88 20.36
N TYR A 118 9.23 12.38 21.58
CA TYR A 118 8.45 11.19 21.85
C TYR A 118 7.33 11.47 22.86
N ASP A 119 6.08 11.28 22.45
CA ASP A 119 4.91 11.28 23.32
C ASP A 119 4.58 9.85 23.77
N GLY A 120 4.87 9.53 25.00
CA GLY A 120 4.61 8.20 25.57
C GLY A 120 3.14 7.90 25.80
N ASN A 121 2.26 8.91 25.94
CA ASN A 121 0.83 8.69 26.07
C ASN A 121 0.15 8.37 24.75
N MET A 122 0.56 9.04 23.67
CA MET A 122 0.09 8.80 22.31
C MET A 122 0.90 7.71 21.61
N GLN A 123 2.09 7.40 22.09
CA GLN A 123 3.05 6.47 21.49
C GLN A 123 3.49 6.90 20.08
N ILE A 124 3.68 8.20 19.90
CA ILE A 124 4.12 8.81 18.64
C ILE A 124 5.55 9.32 18.81
N ALA A 125 6.40 8.95 17.86
CA ALA A 125 7.76 9.45 17.70
C ALA A 125 7.82 10.42 16.52
N GLN A 126 8.32 11.63 16.74
CA GLN A 126 8.61 12.61 15.68
C GLN A 126 10.13 12.74 15.58
N ILE A 127 10.69 12.24 14.48
CA ILE A 127 12.13 12.18 14.26
C ILE A 127 12.48 13.18 13.17
N ARG A 128 13.56 13.93 13.35
CA ARG A 128 13.97 15.01 12.45
C ARG A 128 15.46 14.97 12.19
N ASN A 129 15.82 15.41 11.01
CA ASN A 129 17.15 15.54 10.44
C ASN A 129 17.91 14.20 10.34
N ASN A 130 18.42 13.91 9.17
CA ASN A 130 19.15 12.67 8.86
C ASN A 130 18.38 11.40 9.27
N VAL A 131 17.06 11.41 9.07
CA VAL A 131 16.20 10.30 9.51
C VAL A 131 16.42 9.06 8.66
N ARG A 132 16.59 7.93 9.32
CA ARG A 132 16.69 6.62 8.70
C ARG A 132 15.89 5.59 9.49
N MET A 133 14.93 4.95 8.82
CA MET A 133 14.18 3.82 9.35
C MET A 133 14.64 2.54 8.65
N GLU A 134 15.09 1.57 9.40
CA GLU A 134 15.51 0.26 8.89
C GLU A 134 14.53 -0.82 9.33
N ASN A 135 14.08 -1.63 8.39
CA ASN A 135 13.28 -2.81 8.66
C ASN A 135 13.74 -3.99 7.79
N ARG A 136 14.60 -4.84 8.34
CA ARG A 136 15.26 -5.94 7.61
C ARG A 136 16.06 -5.41 6.40
N THR A 137 15.60 -5.72 5.17
CA THR A 137 16.23 -5.29 3.92
C THR A 137 15.73 -3.96 3.40
N THR A 138 14.70 -3.40 4.04
CA THR A 138 14.08 -2.13 3.63
C THR A 138 14.63 -0.98 4.45
N THR A 139 15.04 0.09 3.79
CA THR A 139 15.52 1.32 4.41
C THR A 139 14.72 2.51 3.86
N LEU A 140 14.15 3.31 4.75
CA LEU A 140 13.51 4.59 4.44
C LEU A 140 14.38 5.72 4.98
N THR A 141 14.70 6.70 4.14
CA THR A 141 15.43 7.92 4.52
C THR A 141 14.63 9.16 4.19
N THR A 142 14.67 10.16 5.06
CA THR A 142 13.98 11.45 4.95
C THR A 142 14.57 12.45 5.93
N ASP A 143 14.16 13.71 5.89
CA ASP A 143 14.49 14.68 6.93
C ASP A 143 13.42 14.81 8.02
N SER A 144 12.21 14.30 7.77
CA SER A 144 11.12 14.33 8.75
C SER A 144 10.30 13.05 8.71
N LEU A 145 10.24 12.33 9.82
CA LEU A 145 9.44 11.12 9.99
C LEU A 145 8.60 11.22 11.26
N ASN A 146 7.32 10.94 11.14
CA ASN A 146 6.48 10.64 12.29
C ASN A 146 6.18 9.13 12.29
N TYR A 147 6.40 8.49 13.44
CA TYR A 147 6.14 7.07 13.60
C TYR A 147 5.10 6.82 14.68
N ASP A 148 3.94 6.31 14.27
CA ASP A 148 2.88 5.85 15.16
C ASP A 148 3.13 4.39 15.52
N ARG A 149 3.46 4.12 16.79
CA ARG A 149 3.75 2.77 17.28
C ARG A 149 2.51 1.89 17.36
N VAL A 150 1.34 2.48 17.61
CA VAL A 150 0.08 1.73 17.74
C VAL A 150 -0.37 1.24 16.36
N ALA A 151 -0.29 2.12 15.37
CA ALA A 151 -0.58 1.78 13.98
C ALA A 151 0.57 1.01 13.30
N ASN A 152 1.78 1.02 13.85
CA ASN A 152 3.01 0.55 13.19
C ASN A 152 3.20 1.20 11.82
N LEU A 153 3.07 2.52 11.78
CA LEU A 153 3.09 3.31 10.55
C LEU A 153 4.05 4.48 10.70
N GLY A 154 5.03 4.55 9.80
CA GLY A 154 5.88 5.73 9.61
C GLY A 154 5.41 6.52 8.41
N TYR A 155 5.33 7.85 8.51
CA TYR A 155 5.01 8.73 7.40
C TYR A 155 5.93 9.95 7.36
N PHE A 156 6.25 10.39 6.15
CA PHE A 156 7.08 11.56 5.84
C PHE A 156 6.35 12.51 4.90
N PHE A 157 6.75 13.79 4.89
CA PHE A 157 6.05 14.84 4.13
C PHE A 157 6.98 15.93 3.55
N ASP A 158 8.30 15.75 3.65
CA ASP A 158 9.32 16.66 3.11
C ASP A 158 10.27 15.91 2.16
N GLY A 159 9.69 15.00 1.37
CA GLY A 159 10.46 14.11 0.53
C GLY A 159 11.06 12.92 1.27
N GLY A 160 11.15 11.79 0.59
CA GLY A 160 11.73 10.58 1.15
C GLY A 160 12.14 9.57 0.10
N THR A 161 13.02 8.66 0.51
CA THR A 161 13.51 7.57 -0.33
C THR A 161 13.39 6.25 0.42
N LEU A 162 12.66 5.31 -0.17
CA LEU A 162 12.60 3.94 0.30
C LEU A 162 13.44 3.06 -0.62
N MET A 163 14.43 2.41 -0.05
CA MET A 163 15.28 1.42 -0.73
C MET A 163 14.87 0.02 -0.30
N ASP A 164 14.64 -0.85 -1.28
CA ASP A 164 14.23 -2.22 -1.07
C ASP A 164 14.91 -3.13 -2.11
N GLU A 165 16.05 -3.71 -1.74
CA GLU A 165 16.94 -4.46 -2.63
C GLU A 165 17.37 -3.58 -3.82
N GLU A 166 16.96 -3.95 -5.07
CA GLU A 166 17.28 -3.21 -6.29
C GLU A 166 16.31 -2.06 -6.58
N ASN A 167 15.22 -1.94 -5.83
CA ASN A 167 14.19 -0.93 -6.04
C ASN A 167 14.45 0.29 -5.16
N VAL A 168 14.43 1.47 -5.78
CA VAL A 168 14.54 2.77 -5.12
C VAL A 168 13.29 3.57 -5.44
N LEU A 169 12.48 3.87 -4.41
CA LEU A 169 11.27 4.67 -4.54
C LEU A 169 11.48 6.03 -3.91
N THR A 170 11.14 7.08 -4.63
CA THR A 170 11.16 8.47 -4.15
C THR A 170 9.80 9.11 -4.32
N SER A 171 9.43 10.03 -3.43
CA SER A 171 8.22 10.86 -3.52
C SER A 171 8.31 12.03 -2.56
N ASP A 172 7.41 13.02 -2.70
CA ASP A 172 7.33 14.14 -1.76
C ASP A 172 6.66 13.73 -0.45
N TRP A 173 5.65 12.86 -0.52
CA TRP A 173 4.95 12.30 0.64
C TRP A 173 4.89 10.78 0.56
N GLY A 174 5.00 10.12 1.70
CA GLY A 174 4.82 8.68 1.75
C GLY A 174 4.63 8.13 3.14
N GLU A 175 4.14 6.90 3.17
CA GLU A 175 4.01 6.10 4.38
C GLU A 175 4.52 4.67 4.16
N TYR A 176 5.02 4.07 5.23
CA TYR A 176 5.48 2.68 5.24
C TYR A 176 5.10 2.01 6.55
N SER A 177 4.49 0.82 6.45
CA SER A 177 4.19 -0.04 7.59
C SER A 177 5.19 -1.19 7.68
N PRO A 178 6.10 -1.20 8.68
CA PRO A 178 7.01 -2.32 8.92
C PRO A 178 6.29 -3.66 9.20
N ALA A 179 5.05 -3.61 9.69
CA ALA A 179 4.28 -4.79 10.03
C ALA A 179 3.65 -5.47 8.79
N THR A 180 2.97 -4.69 7.93
CA THR A 180 2.29 -5.21 6.74
C THR A 180 3.19 -5.24 5.51
N LYS A 181 4.33 -4.53 5.53
CA LYS A 181 5.23 -4.31 4.41
C LYS A 181 4.64 -3.45 3.28
N GLU A 182 3.48 -2.85 3.53
CA GLU A 182 2.83 -1.93 2.60
C GLU A 182 3.42 -0.54 2.72
N SER A 183 3.55 0.11 1.58
CA SER A 183 3.87 1.54 1.47
C SER A 183 2.95 2.23 0.47
N VAL A 184 2.73 3.52 0.69
CA VAL A 184 2.02 4.41 -0.22
C VAL A 184 2.90 5.62 -0.47
N PHE A 185 3.02 6.01 -1.72
CA PHE A 185 3.79 7.16 -2.17
C PHE A 185 2.88 8.08 -2.98
N ASN A 186 2.97 9.37 -2.73
CA ASN A 186 2.19 10.39 -3.44
C ASN A 186 3.09 11.55 -3.83
N TYR A 187 2.76 12.17 -4.94
CA TYR A 187 3.40 13.33 -5.54
C TYR A 187 4.83 13.03 -6.01
N GLU A 188 5.07 13.24 -7.28
CA GLU A 188 6.35 13.04 -7.95
C GLU A 188 6.96 11.65 -7.68
N VAL A 189 6.11 10.63 -7.69
CA VAL A 189 6.55 9.27 -7.37
C VAL A 189 7.42 8.72 -8.48
N LYS A 190 8.58 8.21 -8.11
CA LYS A 190 9.51 7.55 -9.02
C LYS A 190 10.03 6.26 -8.39
N LEU A 191 9.83 5.13 -9.06
CA LEU A 191 10.44 3.85 -8.73
C LEU A 191 11.51 3.55 -9.77
N VAL A 192 12.74 3.44 -9.34
CA VAL A 192 13.90 3.13 -10.16
C VAL A 192 14.39 1.73 -9.84
N ASN A 193 14.53 0.92 -10.87
CA ASN A 193 15.17 -0.39 -10.85
C ASN A 193 16.19 -0.44 -12.00
N PRO A 194 17.26 -1.23 -11.95
CA PRO A 194 18.22 -1.33 -13.05
C PRO A 194 17.62 -1.66 -14.43
N LYS A 195 16.41 -2.23 -14.46
CA LYS A 195 15.76 -2.71 -15.68
C LYS A 195 14.57 -1.86 -16.13
N PHE A 196 14.09 -0.93 -15.30
CA PHE A 196 12.96 -0.08 -15.64
C PHE A 196 12.90 1.15 -14.72
N VAL A 197 12.16 2.16 -15.14
CA VAL A 197 11.76 3.31 -14.35
C VAL A 197 10.24 3.41 -14.42
N LEU A 198 9.57 3.55 -13.26
CA LEU A 198 8.15 3.82 -13.18
C LEU A 198 7.95 5.18 -12.55
N THR A 199 7.16 6.05 -13.18
CA THR A 199 6.74 7.35 -12.67
C THR A 199 5.23 7.38 -12.49
N SER A 200 4.74 8.04 -11.46
CA SER A 200 3.32 8.07 -11.10
C SER A 200 3.01 9.24 -10.17
N ASP A 201 1.73 9.63 -10.10
CA ASP A 201 1.27 10.53 -9.03
C ASP A 201 1.05 9.79 -7.71
N THR A 202 0.57 8.56 -7.78
CA THR A 202 0.33 7.70 -6.61
C THR A 202 0.72 6.27 -6.91
N LEU A 203 1.54 5.69 -6.06
CA LEU A 203 1.97 4.30 -6.15
C LEU A 203 1.85 3.61 -4.79
N ARG A 204 1.31 2.40 -4.78
CA ARG A 204 1.44 1.51 -3.62
C ARG A 204 2.50 0.46 -3.92
N TYR A 205 3.31 0.16 -2.93
CA TYR A 205 4.35 -0.85 -3.10
C TYR A 205 4.44 -1.76 -1.87
N ASN A 206 4.47 -3.06 -2.11
CA ASN A 206 4.65 -4.04 -1.04
C ASN A 206 6.08 -4.60 -1.07
N THR A 207 6.85 -4.32 -0.02
CA THR A 207 8.27 -4.71 0.05
C THR A 207 8.49 -6.22 0.25
N ALA A 208 7.45 -6.99 0.62
CA ALA A 208 7.54 -8.44 0.75
C ALA A 208 7.21 -9.15 -0.58
N THR A 209 6.17 -8.70 -1.29
CA THR A 209 5.74 -9.31 -2.55
C THR A 209 6.43 -8.71 -3.78
N LYS A 210 7.07 -7.54 -3.62
CA LYS A 210 7.71 -6.75 -4.69
C LYS A 210 6.73 -6.35 -5.79
N ILE A 211 5.47 -6.09 -5.40
CA ILE A 211 4.41 -5.65 -6.30
C ILE A 211 4.21 -4.15 -6.15
N ALA A 212 4.30 -3.44 -7.27
CA ALA A 212 3.88 -2.05 -7.40
C ALA A 212 2.45 -2.01 -7.95
N SER A 213 1.52 -1.44 -7.18
CA SER A 213 0.13 -1.22 -7.61
C SER A 213 0.00 0.19 -8.15
N ILE A 214 -0.35 0.28 -9.42
CA ILE A 214 -0.55 1.53 -10.16
C ILE A 214 -1.92 2.09 -9.79
N VAL A 215 -1.94 3.35 -9.37
CA VAL A 215 -3.18 4.07 -9.00
C VAL A 215 -3.11 5.47 -9.61
N GLY A 216 -3.73 5.65 -10.76
CA GLY A 216 -3.67 6.88 -11.56
C GLY A 216 -2.61 6.86 -12.66
N PRO A 217 -2.48 7.95 -13.41
CA PRO A 217 -1.59 8.04 -14.57
C PRO A 217 -0.15 7.66 -14.21
N SER A 218 0.38 6.69 -14.93
CA SER A 218 1.72 6.15 -14.69
C SER A 218 2.39 5.74 -15.98
N ASP A 219 3.69 5.98 -16.06
CA ASP A 219 4.55 5.57 -17.15
C ASP A 219 5.59 4.58 -16.65
N ILE A 220 5.83 3.50 -17.40
CA ILE A 220 6.86 2.51 -17.12
C ILE A 220 7.77 2.41 -18.34
N ASP A 221 9.00 2.87 -18.19
CA ASP A 221 10.02 2.85 -19.22
C ASP A 221 11.04 1.75 -18.98
N SER A 222 11.28 0.92 -19.99
CA SER A 222 12.30 -0.13 -19.95
C SER A 222 12.95 -0.29 -21.32
N GLU A 223 14.26 -0.04 -21.45
CA GLU A 223 15.00 -0.09 -22.71
C GLU A 223 14.23 0.44 -23.92
N GLU A 224 13.52 -0.45 -24.64
CA GLU A 224 12.77 -0.12 -25.86
C GLU A 224 11.25 -0.10 -25.66
N ASN A 225 10.77 -0.40 -24.44
CA ASN A 225 9.33 -0.46 -24.17
C ASN A 225 8.90 0.70 -23.31
N HIS A 226 7.77 1.28 -23.66
CA HIS A 226 7.06 2.26 -22.86
C HIS A 226 5.65 1.74 -22.60
N ILE A 227 5.21 1.79 -21.35
CA ILE A 227 3.86 1.41 -20.94
C ILE A 227 3.21 2.62 -20.27
N TYR A 228 2.04 3.01 -20.75
CA TYR A 228 1.15 3.92 -20.04
C TYR A 228 0.00 3.14 -19.43
N SER A 229 -0.29 3.39 -18.15
CA SER A 229 -1.40 2.77 -17.44
C SER A 229 -1.93 3.65 -16.33
N GLU A 230 -3.23 3.59 -16.06
CA GLU A 230 -3.87 4.28 -14.93
C GLU A 230 -4.26 3.32 -13.80
N LEU A 231 -4.24 2.00 -14.08
CA LEU A 231 -4.64 0.98 -13.12
C LEU A 231 -3.98 -0.36 -13.45
N GLY A 232 -3.39 -0.98 -12.45
CA GLY A 232 -2.81 -2.30 -12.63
C GLY A 232 -1.74 -2.64 -11.61
N TYR A 233 -0.99 -3.68 -11.93
CA TYR A 233 0.08 -4.21 -11.09
C TYR A 233 1.35 -4.41 -11.92
N TYR A 234 2.47 -4.03 -11.35
CA TYR A 234 3.79 -4.33 -11.89
C TYR A 234 4.58 -5.18 -10.89
N TYR A 235 4.93 -6.39 -11.30
CA TYR A 235 5.69 -7.37 -10.53
C TYR A 235 7.17 -7.13 -10.77
N THR A 236 7.82 -6.35 -9.91
CA THR A 236 9.16 -5.82 -10.17
C THR A 236 10.24 -6.89 -10.34
N GLN A 237 10.15 -8.00 -9.60
CA GLN A 237 11.08 -9.12 -9.71
C GLN A 237 10.83 -9.97 -10.97
N GLN A 238 9.57 -10.24 -11.29
CA GLN A 238 9.19 -11.05 -12.45
C GLN A 238 9.32 -10.30 -13.76
N GLY A 239 9.27 -8.96 -13.71
CA GLY A 239 9.24 -8.13 -14.91
C GLY A 239 7.94 -8.29 -15.70
N GLN A 240 6.85 -8.53 -14.98
CA GLN A 240 5.50 -8.73 -15.54
C GLN A 240 4.60 -7.55 -15.16
N ALA A 241 3.61 -7.26 -16.02
CA ALA A 241 2.58 -6.28 -15.77
C ALA A 241 1.20 -6.87 -16.07
N GLU A 242 0.25 -6.60 -15.20
CA GLU A 242 -1.19 -6.82 -15.41
C GLU A 242 -1.87 -5.47 -15.35
N LEU A 243 -2.34 -4.99 -16.50
CA LEU A 243 -2.80 -3.63 -16.68
C LEU A 243 -4.26 -3.63 -17.08
N LEU A 244 -4.99 -2.64 -16.59
CA LEU A 244 -6.42 -2.47 -16.83
C LEU A 244 -6.69 -1.08 -17.40
N ASN A 245 -7.94 -0.82 -17.75
CA ASN A 245 -8.41 0.52 -18.15
C ASN A 245 -7.73 1.09 -19.40
N ARG A 246 -7.65 0.25 -20.46
CA ARG A 246 -7.09 0.63 -21.78
C ARG A 246 -5.64 1.13 -21.71
N SER A 247 -4.82 0.41 -21.01
CA SER A 247 -3.38 0.66 -21.02
C SER A 247 -2.77 0.48 -22.40
N VAL A 248 -1.62 1.10 -22.61
CA VAL A 248 -0.91 1.07 -23.91
C VAL A 248 0.50 0.54 -23.68
N LEU A 249 0.88 -0.49 -24.42
CA LEU A 249 2.25 -0.97 -24.56
C LEU A 249 2.83 -0.51 -25.89
N SER A 250 3.85 0.31 -25.85
CA SER A 250 4.55 0.84 -27.02
C SER A 250 5.94 0.25 -27.18
N ASN A 251 6.30 -0.16 -28.38
CA ASN A 251 7.63 -0.65 -28.72
C ASN A 251 7.99 -0.37 -30.18
N GLY A 252 9.00 0.45 -30.46
CA GLY A 252 9.55 0.63 -31.80
C GLY A 252 8.50 0.98 -32.89
N GLY A 253 7.55 1.85 -32.57
CA GLY A 253 6.47 2.23 -33.48
C GLY A 253 5.27 1.27 -33.53
N LYS A 254 5.28 0.25 -32.70
CA LYS A 254 4.16 -0.67 -32.49
C LYS A 254 3.47 -0.36 -31.19
N ASN A 255 2.15 -0.31 -31.18
CA ASN A 255 1.33 -0.04 -30.00
C ASN A 255 0.28 -1.15 -29.85
N LEU A 256 0.23 -1.74 -28.67
CA LEU A 256 -0.79 -2.71 -28.27
C LEU A 256 -1.65 -2.11 -27.17
N THR A 257 -2.96 -2.11 -27.35
CA THR A 257 -3.94 -1.68 -26.36
C THR A 257 -5.13 -2.61 -26.29
N GLY A 258 -5.84 -2.61 -25.18
CA GLY A 258 -7.04 -3.38 -24.93
C GLY A 258 -7.66 -2.99 -23.59
N ASP A 259 -8.85 -3.51 -23.25
CA ASP A 259 -9.46 -3.25 -21.94
C ASP A 259 -8.62 -3.78 -20.79
N SER A 260 -7.89 -4.87 -21.02
CA SER A 260 -6.82 -5.36 -20.13
C SER A 260 -5.62 -5.84 -20.95
N LEU A 261 -4.45 -5.70 -20.37
CA LEU A 261 -3.18 -6.04 -21.00
C LEU A 261 -2.29 -6.78 -20.01
N PHE A 262 -1.72 -7.90 -20.45
CA PHE A 262 -0.64 -8.59 -19.78
C PHE A 262 0.66 -8.40 -20.56
N TYR A 263 1.75 -8.14 -19.87
CA TYR A 263 3.07 -8.01 -20.48
C TYR A 263 4.12 -8.79 -19.68
N ASP A 264 4.94 -9.58 -20.35
CA ASP A 264 6.10 -10.26 -19.77
C ASP A 264 7.39 -9.73 -20.45
N ARG A 265 8.08 -8.83 -19.76
CA ARG A 265 9.32 -8.22 -20.26
C ARG A 265 10.41 -9.26 -20.49
N ASN A 266 10.53 -10.23 -19.58
CA ASN A 266 11.61 -11.22 -19.64
C ASN A 266 11.44 -12.20 -20.82
N LYS A 267 10.20 -12.48 -21.19
CA LYS A 267 9.86 -13.31 -22.35
C LYS A 267 9.62 -12.52 -23.62
N GLY A 268 9.45 -11.21 -23.50
CA GLY A 268 9.27 -10.31 -24.64
C GLY A 268 7.94 -10.45 -25.35
N PHE A 269 6.84 -10.72 -24.64
CA PHE A 269 5.50 -10.78 -25.23
C PHE A 269 4.45 -9.97 -24.47
N GLY A 270 3.41 -9.59 -25.18
CA GLY A 270 2.22 -8.95 -24.64
C GLY A 270 0.95 -9.61 -25.13
N GLU A 271 -0.06 -9.63 -24.27
CA GLU A 271 -1.42 -10.09 -24.58
C GLU A 271 -2.41 -8.99 -24.23
N ALA A 272 -3.36 -8.75 -25.10
CA ALA A 272 -4.42 -7.79 -24.85
C ALA A 272 -5.80 -8.44 -25.06
N PHE A 273 -6.76 -8.01 -24.25
CA PHE A 273 -8.09 -8.61 -24.19
C PHE A 273 -9.16 -7.54 -24.28
N ARG A 274 -10.17 -7.79 -25.10
CA ARG A 274 -11.35 -6.98 -25.42
C ARG A 274 -10.99 -5.62 -26.03
N HIS A 275 -11.69 -5.27 -27.09
CA HIS A 275 -11.49 -4.03 -27.86
C HIS A 275 -10.01 -3.77 -28.15
N VAL A 276 -9.36 -4.83 -28.62
CA VAL A 276 -7.91 -4.78 -28.85
C VAL A 276 -7.59 -4.06 -30.14
N GLU A 277 -6.56 -3.23 -30.09
CA GLU A 277 -5.93 -2.59 -31.24
C GLU A 277 -4.41 -2.81 -31.15
N PHE A 278 -3.86 -3.43 -32.20
CA PHE A 278 -2.41 -3.51 -32.39
C PHE A 278 -2.07 -2.70 -33.64
N VAL A 279 -1.34 -1.61 -33.48
CA VAL A 279 -0.98 -0.69 -34.55
C VAL A 279 0.51 -0.74 -34.82
N ASP A 280 0.92 -1.08 -36.04
CA ASP A 280 2.29 -0.92 -36.53
C ASP A 280 2.37 0.32 -37.41
N THR A 281 2.88 1.41 -36.86
CA THR A 281 3.01 2.70 -37.57
C THR A 281 4.07 2.68 -38.65
N ILE A 282 5.08 1.79 -38.53
CA ILE A 282 6.15 1.61 -39.52
C ILE A 282 5.65 0.73 -40.67
N GLY A 283 5.06 -0.43 -40.32
CA GLY A 283 4.46 -1.34 -41.29
C GLY A 283 3.16 -0.84 -41.86
N LYS A 284 2.62 0.27 -41.33
CA LYS A 284 1.33 0.90 -41.79
C LYS A 284 0.18 -0.09 -41.81
N ASN A 285 0.06 -0.88 -40.77
CA ASN A 285 -1.04 -1.82 -40.62
C ASN A 285 -1.56 -1.84 -39.17
N MET A 286 -2.79 -2.35 -39.01
CA MET A 286 -3.43 -2.51 -37.73
C MET A 286 -4.19 -3.84 -37.68
N LEU A 287 -4.15 -4.47 -36.54
CA LEU A 287 -4.99 -5.61 -36.18
C LEU A 287 -5.97 -5.18 -35.10
N VAL A 288 -7.24 -5.54 -35.25
CA VAL A 288 -8.26 -5.37 -34.22
C VAL A 288 -8.91 -6.71 -33.90
N GLY A 289 -9.45 -6.85 -32.68
CA GLY A 289 -10.12 -8.08 -32.26
C GLY A 289 -10.51 -8.03 -30.77
N ASP A 290 -11.00 -9.12 -30.24
CA ASP A 290 -11.27 -9.26 -28.82
C ASP A 290 -10.08 -9.91 -28.06
N TYR A 291 -9.09 -10.45 -28.79
CA TYR A 291 -7.81 -10.92 -28.25
C TYR A 291 -6.69 -10.63 -29.23
N CYS A 292 -5.53 -10.21 -28.71
CA CYS A 292 -4.28 -10.11 -29.47
C CYS A 292 -3.09 -10.60 -28.66
N PHE A 293 -2.21 -11.30 -29.34
CA PHE A 293 -0.89 -11.70 -28.85
C PHE A 293 0.18 -11.00 -29.70
N TYR A 294 1.16 -10.42 -29.04
CA TYR A 294 2.34 -9.81 -29.67
C TYR A 294 3.62 -10.40 -29.09
N ASP A 295 4.45 -10.98 -29.95
CA ASP A 295 5.78 -11.49 -29.64
C ASP A 295 6.83 -10.56 -30.25
N LYS A 296 7.52 -9.81 -29.38
CA LYS A 296 8.55 -8.87 -29.75
C LYS A 296 9.77 -9.58 -30.36
N LEU A 297 10.18 -10.73 -29.78
CA LEU A 297 11.39 -11.42 -30.20
C LEU A 297 11.29 -11.97 -31.61
N ASN A 298 10.12 -12.45 -31.99
CA ASN A 298 9.83 -12.98 -33.31
C ASN A 298 9.20 -11.96 -34.26
N SER A 299 8.97 -10.71 -33.81
CA SER A 299 8.25 -9.68 -34.57
C SER A 299 6.92 -10.17 -35.12
N TYR A 300 6.17 -10.91 -34.33
CA TYR A 300 4.96 -11.59 -34.70
C TYR A 300 3.79 -11.08 -33.86
N ALA A 301 2.64 -10.82 -34.53
CA ALA A 301 1.39 -10.53 -33.86
C ALA A 301 0.23 -11.24 -34.54
N PHE A 302 -0.77 -11.63 -33.77
CA PHE A 302 -2.04 -12.11 -34.32
C PHE A 302 -3.20 -11.63 -33.45
N ALA A 303 -4.37 -11.49 -34.08
CA ALA A 303 -5.61 -11.18 -33.40
C ALA A 303 -6.66 -12.25 -33.69
N THR A 304 -7.55 -12.50 -32.74
CA THR A 304 -8.69 -13.41 -32.88
C THR A 304 -9.97 -12.78 -32.31
N ASP A 305 -11.09 -13.47 -32.53
CA ASP A 305 -12.41 -13.07 -32.06
C ASP A 305 -12.82 -11.70 -32.59
N LYS A 306 -13.59 -11.71 -33.66
CA LYS A 306 -13.94 -10.55 -34.48
C LYS A 306 -12.71 -9.85 -35.09
N ALA A 307 -11.72 -10.64 -35.44
CA ALA A 307 -10.48 -10.11 -35.97
C ALA A 307 -10.67 -9.45 -37.32
N MET A 308 -9.98 -8.32 -37.51
CA MET A 308 -9.89 -7.57 -38.75
C MET A 308 -8.49 -7.01 -38.92
N ALA A 309 -7.96 -7.11 -40.11
CA ALA A 309 -6.72 -6.42 -40.47
C ALA A 309 -7.03 -5.19 -41.30
N VAL A 310 -6.28 -4.13 -41.08
CA VAL A 310 -6.38 -2.86 -41.81
C VAL A 310 -5.01 -2.50 -42.34
N ASP A 311 -4.90 -2.33 -43.66
CA ASP A 311 -3.70 -1.80 -44.31
C ASP A 311 -3.97 -0.34 -44.73
N PHE A 312 -3.13 0.59 -44.28
CA PHE A 312 -3.18 2.00 -44.61
C PHE A 312 -1.93 2.51 -45.34
N SER A 313 -1.16 1.58 -45.92
CA SER A 313 0.11 1.88 -46.62
C SER A 313 -0.08 2.71 -47.90
N GLN A 314 -1.24 2.61 -48.52
CA GLN A 314 -1.55 3.26 -49.83
C GLN A 314 -2.30 4.61 -49.72
N GLY A 315 -2.49 5.13 -48.50
CA GLY A 315 -3.22 6.37 -48.26
C GLY A 315 -4.73 6.18 -48.03
N ASP A 316 -5.31 5.09 -48.52
CA ASP A 316 -6.65 4.62 -48.21
C ASP A 316 -6.60 3.36 -47.37
N SER A 317 -7.58 3.15 -46.47
CA SER A 317 -7.62 1.96 -45.62
C SER A 317 -8.24 0.79 -46.36
N LEU A 318 -7.51 -0.32 -46.44
CA LEU A 318 -8.03 -1.60 -46.92
C LEU A 318 -8.36 -2.50 -45.74
N TYR A 319 -9.61 -2.97 -45.68
CA TYR A 319 -10.08 -3.88 -44.63
C TYR A 319 -10.07 -5.32 -45.14
N ILE A 320 -9.46 -6.23 -44.36
CA ILE A 320 -9.31 -7.65 -44.69
C ILE A 320 -9.92 -8.49 -43.59
#